data_ac78c7af23ab41735f02e32b675b5fe7
#
_entry.id   ac78c7af23ab41735f02e32b675b5fe7
#
_cell.length_a   1.000
_cell.length_b   1.000
_cell.length_c   1.000
_cell.angle_alpha   90.00
_cell.angle_beta   90.00
_cell.angle_gamma   90.00
#
_symmetry.space_group_name_H-M   'P 1'
#
loop_
_entity.id
_entity.type
_entity.pdbx_description
1 polymer ?
#
loop_
_entity_poly.entity_id
_entity_poly.type
_entity_poly.pdbx_seq_one_letter_code
_entity_poly.pdbx_strand_id
1 'polypeptide(L)'
;MLRIAVQAKGRLFEETMALLEESDIKLSTTKRTLLVQSPNFPIEVLFLRDDDIPQTVATGVADLGIVGENEFVEKEEDAEIVKRLGFSKCRLSLAMPKDIEYPGLQWFNGKKIATSYPVILRKFLQQKGVQAEIHVITGSVEVSPGIGLADAIFDIVSSGSTLVSNRLKEVEVVMRSEALLIGNKQMDDDKKEVLEELLFRMNAVKTAEDKKYVLMNAPKEKLNEIIAVLPGMKSPTVMPLAQEGWCSVHTVLDEQRFWEIIGKLKGLGAEGILVLPIEKMIV
;
A
#
# COMPACT_ATOMS: atom_id res chain seq x y z
N MET A 1 17.50 1.45 20.30
CA MET A 1 17.34 1.73 18.84
C MET A 1 16.47 0.66 18.24
N LEU A 2 15.46 1.01 17.45
CA LEU A 2 14.51 0.11 16.82
C LEU A 2 15.02 -0.30 15.43
N ARG A 3 15.12 -1.58 15.13
CA ARG A 3 15.59 -2.08 13.82
C ARG A 3 14.41 -2.48 12.95
N ILE A 4 14.38 -1.95 11.72
CA ILE A 4 13.33 -2.23 10.73
C ILE A 4 13.95 -2.91 9.52
N ALA A 5 13.51 -4.13 9.20
CA ALA A 5 13.87 -4.83 7.97
C ALA A 5 12.97 -4.37 6.81
N VAL A 6 13.56 -4.00 5.68
CA VAL A 6 12.85 -3.55 4.49
C VAL A 6 13.42 -4.19 3.23
N GLN A 7 12.63 -4.28 2.19
CA GLN A 7 13.09 -4.75 0.88
C GLN A 7 14.18 -3.83 0.32
N ALA A 8 15.23 -4.41 -0.28
CA ALA A 8 16.40 -3.64 -0.75
C ALA A 8 16.19 -2.96 -2.12
N LYS A 9 15.14 -3.30 -2.87
CA LYS A 9 14.85 -2.76 -4.23
C LYS A 9 13.40 -3.07 -4.64
N GLY A 10 12.94 -2.38 -5.68
CA GLY A 10 11.60 -2.60 -6.26
C GLY A 10 10.55 -1.66 -5.67
N ARG A 11 9.29 -1.83 -6.10
CA ARG A 11 8.20 -0.92 -5.78
C ARG A 11 7.96 -0.79 -4.27
N LEU A 12 7.95 -1.91 -3.54
CA LEU A 12 7.78 -1.89 -2.08
C LEU A 12 8.88 -1.08 -1.38
N PHE A 13 10.14 -1.20 -1.85
CA PHE A 13 11.24 -0.39 -1.35
C PHE A 13 10.99 1.11 -1.60
N GLU A 14 10.64 1.50 -2.82
CA GLU A 14 10.43 2.89 -3.20
C GLU A 14 9.31 3.54 -2.39
N GLU A 15 8.17 2.86 -2.26
CA GLU A 15 7.01 3.33 -1.48
C GLU A 15 7.31 3.36 0.03
N THR A 16 8.11 2.39 0.54
CA THR A 16 8.57 2.38 1.95
C THR A 16 9.48 3.57 2.24
N MET A 17 10.45 3.83 1.37
CA MET A 17 11.38 4.94 1.55
C MET A 17 10.66 6.29 1.48
N ALA A 18 9.68 6.44 0.58
CA ALA A 18 8.84 7.62 0.50
C ALA A 18 8.04 7.84 1.80
N LEU A 19 7.40 6.80 2.33
CA LEU A 19 6.66 6.88 3.60
C LEU A 19 7.56 7.29 4.78
N LEU A 20 8.77 6.75 4.87
CA LEU A 20 9.73 7.11 5.91
C LEU A 20 10.18 8.57 5.77
N GLU A 21 10.50 9.03 4.56
CA GLU A 21 10.88 10.41 4.28
C GLU A 21 9.75 11.39 4.60
N GLU A 22 8.54 11.13 4.16
CA GLU A 22 7.34 11.92 4.46
C GLU A 22 7.03 11.95 5.96
N SER A 23 7.42 10.90 6.70
CA SER A 23 7.35 10.82 8.17
C SER A 23 8.50 11.58 8.88
N ASP A 24 9.30 12.36 8.13
CA ASP A 24 10.51 13.06 8.61
C ASP A 24 11.56 12.11 9.22
N ILE A 25 11.73 10.95 8.62
CA ILE A 25 12.79 10.00 8.98
C ILE A 25 13.83 10.01 7.88
N LYS A 26 14.99 10.59 8.17
CA LYS A 26 16.07 10.78 7.19
C LYS A 26 16.93 9.53 7.13
N LEU A 27 17.18 9.04 5.93
CA LEU A 27 18.05 7.90 5.68
C LEU A 27 19.04 8.22 4.55
N SER A 28 20.32 8.13 4.85
CA SER A 28 21.38 8.34 3.83
C SER A 28 21.77 7.00 3.24
N THR A 29 21.07 6.57 2.18
CA THR A 29 21.33 5.28 1.52
C THR A 29 22.44 5.43 0.48
N THR A 30 23.45 4.54 0.53
CA THR A 30 24.41 4.33 -0.56
C THR A 30 24.19 2.97 -1.19
N LYS A 31 24.52 2.82 -2.48
CA LYS A 31 24.22 1.60 -3.28
C LYS A 31 24.71 0.24 -2.71
N ARG A 32 25.47 0.23 -1.60
CA ARG A 32 26.07 -0.98 -1.01
C ARG A 32 25.86 -1.11 0.49
N THR A 33 25.12 -0.20 1.13
CA THR A 33 24.91 -0.24 2.59
C THR A 33 23.70 -1.11 2.90
N LEU A 34 23.90 -2.17 3.67
CA LEU A 34 22.83 -3.08 4.09
C LEU A 34 22.15 -2.64 5.40
N LEU A 35 22.80 -1.80 6.20
CA LEU A 35 22.27 -1.28 7.46
C LEU A 35 22.55 0.21 7.55
N VAL A 36 21.52 1.02 7.75
CA VAL A 36 21.60 2.49 7.80
C VAL A 36 20.87 3.00 9.03
N GLN A 37 21.56 3.80 9.83
CA GLN A 37 20.95 4.50 10.96
C GLN A 37 20.37 5.84 10.51
N SER A 38 19.21 6.19 11.07
CA SER A 38 18.63 7.52 10.89
C SER A 38 19.37 8.52 11.80
N PRO A 39 19.78 9.69 11.26
CA PRO A 39 20.43 10.74 12.06
C PRO A 39 19.46 11.50 12.98
N ASN A 40 18.15 11.43 12.73
CA ASN A 40 17.16 12.27 13.42
C ASN A 40 16.03 11.47 14.09
N PHE A 41 16.07 10.14 14.02
CA PHE A 41 15.08 9.28 14.66
C PHE A 41 15.75 7.99 15.15
N PRO A 42 15.39 7.42 16.32
CA PRO A 42 16.13 6.32 16.95
C PRO A 42 15.85 4.96 16.29
N ILE A 43 15.96 4.89 14.95
CA ILE A 43 15.83 3.67 14.16
C ILE A 43 17.07 3.38 13.33
N GLU A 44 17.23 2.11 12.99
CA GLU A 44 18.11 1.65 11.93
C GLU A 44 17.34 0.78 10.94
N VAL A 45 17.66 0.91 9.67
CA VAL A 45 16.99 0.19 8.57
C VAL A 45 17.93 -0.85 7.99
N LEU A 46 17.49 -2.10 7.98
CA LEU A 46 18.19 -3.27 7.42
C LEU A 46 17.58 -3.62 6.06
N PHE A 47 18.38 -3.56 5.00
CA PHE A 47 17.95 -3.85 3.64
C PHE A 47 18.16 -5.32 3.29
N LEU A 48 17.07 -6.04 3.03
CA LEU A 48 17.06 -7.48 2.76
C LEU A 48 16.32 -7.82 1.46
N ARG A 49 16.28 -9.10 1.13
CA ARG A 49 15.31 -9.64 0.20
C ARG A 49 13.96 -9.72 0.92
N ASP A 50 12.86 -9.57 0.18
CA ASP A 50 11.50 -9.62 0.71
C ASP A 50 11.18 -10.94 1.41
N ASP A 51 11.65 -12.06 0.83
CA ASP A 51 11.45 -13.41 1.37
C ASP A 51 12.20 -13.70 2.67
N ASP A 52 13.23 -12.90 3.03
CA ASP A 52 14.00 -13.04 4.28
C ASP A 52 13.42 -12.19 5.44
N ILE A 53 12.58 -11.20 5.15
CA ILE A 53 12.06 -10.25 6.16
C ILE A 53 11.23 -10.94 7.25
N PRO A 54 10.25 -11.81 6.94
CA PRO A 54 9.43 -12.44 7.98
C PRO A 54 10.23 -13.22 8.99
N GLN A 55 11.18 -14.04 8.54
CA GLN A 55 12.06 -14.81 9.42
C GLN A 55 12.97 -13.91 10.26
N THR A 56 13.51 -12.83 9.65
CA THR A 56 14.38 -11.87 10.36
C THR A 56 13.65 -11.19 11.51
N VAL A 57 12.35 -10.91 11.35
CA VAL A 57 11.50 -10.35 12.39
C VAL A 57 11.14 -11.42 13.43
N ALA A 58 10.70 -12.59 13.00
CA ALA A 58 10.30 -13.68 13.90
C ALA A 58 11.45 -14.10 14.85
N THR A 59 12.70 -14.10 14.36
CA THR A 59 13.89 -14.45 15.16
C THR A 59 14.42 -13.30 16.02
N GLY A 60 13.83 -12.10 15.96
CA GLY A 60 14.25 -10.92 16.72
C GLY A 60 15.55 -10.26 16.24
N VAL A 61 16.06 -10.64 15.05
CA VAL A 61 17.20 -9.94 14.41
C VAL A 61 16.78 -8.53 13.98
N ALA A 62 15.53 -8.36 13.53
CA ALA A 62 14.87 -7.08 13.41
C ALA A 62 13.64 -7.02 14.32
N ASP A 63 13.32 -5.85 14.84
CA ASP A 63 12.16 -5.64 15.69
C ASP A 63 10.89 -5.50 14.84
N LEU A 64 11.03 -4.90 13.68
CA LEU A 64 9.96 -4.66 12.71
C LEU A 64 10.40 -5.08 11.31
N GLY A 65 9.41 -5.30 10.44
CA GLY A 65 9.62 -5.54 9.02
C GLY A 65 8.53 -4.92 8.17
N ILE A 66 8.89 -4.38 6.99
CA ILE A 66 7.93 -3.97 5.99
C ILE A 66 8.00 -4.97 4.84
N VAL A 67 6.90 -5.70 4.63
CA VAL A 67 6.83 -6.85 3.72
C VAL A 67 5.45 -6.92 3.04
N GLY A 68 5.37 -7.52 1.86
CA GLY A 68 4.09 -7.83 1.25
C GLY A 68 3.31 -8.89 2.05
N GLU A 69 2.00 -8.70 2.20
CA GLU A 69 1.15 -9.69 2.89
C GLU A 69 1.25 -11.10 2.28
N ASN A 70 1.49 -11.19 0.96
CA ASN A 70 1.74 -12.45 0.28
C ASN A 70 2.97 -13.18 0.82
N GLU A 71 4.10 -12.50 1.02
CA GLU A 71 5.31 -13.09 1.59
C GLU A 71 5.10 -13.48 3.06
N PHE A 72 4.46 -12.61 3.84
CA PHE A 72 4.17 -12.89 5.24
C PHE A 72 3.29 -14.14 5.41
N VAL A 73 2.24 -14.28 4.59
CA VAL A 73 1.35 -15.46 4.63
C VAL A 73 2.03 -16.72 4.08
N GLU A 74 2.87 -16.59 3.06
CA GLU A 74 3.58 -17.73 2.47
C GLU A 74 4.63 -18.32 3.42
N LYS A 75 5.32 -17.47 4.19
CA LYS A 75 6.40 -17.91 5.07
C LYS A 75 5.92 -18.51 6.39
N GLU A 76 4.71 -18.23 6.84
CA GLU A 76 4.12 -18.73 8.09
C GLU A 76 5.00 -18.49 9.33
N GLU A 77 5.80 -17.42 9.34
CA GLU A 77 6.71 -17.08 10.43
C GLU A 77 5.97 -16.47 11.63
N ASP A 78 6.51 -16.67 12.84
CA ASP A 78 5.90 -16.23 14.09
C ASP A 78 6.14 -14.74 14.39
N ALA A 79 5.49 -13.87 13.62
CA ALA A 79 5.46 -12.42 13.81
C ALA A 79 4.01 -11.92 13.89
N GLU A 80 3.81 -10.68 14.33
CA GLU A 80 2.49 -10.08 14.38
C GLU A 80 2.31 -8.96 13.35
N ILE A 81 1.08 -8.78 12.88
CA ILE A 81 0.75 -7.65 12.01
C ILE A 81 0.51 -6.42 12.90
N VAL A 82 1.44 -5.47 12.86
CA VAL A 82 1.32 -4.20 13.58
C VAL A 82 0.40 -3.24 12.84
N LYS A 83 0.56 -3.14 11.50
CA LYS A 83 -0.22 -2.21 10.68
C LYS A 83 -0.29 -2.63 9.22
N ARG A 84 -1.45 -2.38 8.59
CA ARG A 84 -1.61 -2.39 7.14
C ARG A 84 -1.24 -1.01 6.59
N LEU A 85 -0.31 -0.97 5.62
CA LEU A 85 0.27 0.31 5.15
C LEU A 85 -0.49 0.91 3.96
N GLY A 86 -1.32 0.13 3.26
CA GLY A 86 -2.22 0.60 2.21
C GLY A 86 -1.58 0.89 0.86
N PHE A 87 -0.30 0.53 0.66
CA PHE A 87 0.41 0.66 -0.61
C PHE A 87 0.96 -0.69 -1.12
N SER A 88 1.65 -0.70 -2.25
CA SER A 88 2.14 -1.90 -2.94
C SER A 88 1.05 -2.96 -3.14
N LYS A 89 -0.18 -2.52 -3.40
CA LYS A 89 -1.33 -3.40 -3.61
C LYS A 89 -1.13 -4.28 -4.83
N CYS A 90 -1.39 -5.57 -4.63
CA CYS A 90 -1.39 -6.58 -5.69
C CYS A 90 -2.39 -7.70 -5.35
N ARG A 91 -2.42 -8.72 -6.17
CA ARG A 91 -3.20 -9.93 -5.91
C ARG A 91 -2.43 -11.17 -6.35
N LEU A 92 -2.64 -12.29 -5.69
CA LEU A 92 -2.18 -13.59 -6.15
C LEU A 92 -3.34 -14.28 -6.86
N SER A 93 -3.08 -14.73 -8.08
CA SER A 93 -4.12 -15.25 -8.94
C SER A 93 -3.67 -16.49 -9.69
N LEU A 94 -4.62 -17.38 -9.96
CA LEU A 94 -4.46 -18.44 -10.94
C LEU A 94 -4.62 -17.85 -12.33
N ALA A 95 -3.68 -18.18 -13.23
CA ALA A 95 -3.73 -17.81 -14.62
C ALA A 95 -3.38 -19.01 -15.51
N MET A 96 -4.00 -19.06 -16.68
CA MET A 96 -3.87 -20.16 -17.65
C MET A 96 -3.68 -19.62 -19.07
N PRO A 97 -3.28 -20.45 -20.04
CA PRO A 97 -3.18 -20.04 -21.44
C PRO A 97 -4.49 -19.42 -21.96
N LYS A 98 -4.39 -18.27 -22.63
CA LYS A 98 -5.53 -17.47 -23.09
C LYS A 98 -6.46 -18.24 -24.04
N ASP A 99 -5.87 -19.12 -24.86
CA ASP A 99 -6.57 -19.85 -25.92
C ASP A 99 -7.39 -21.05 -25.39
N ILE A 100 -7.28 -21.39 -24.09
CA ILE A 100 -8.04 -22.45 -23.43
C ILE A 100 -9.27 -21.83 -22.76
N GLU A 101 -10.46 -22.39 -23.02
CA GLU A 101 -11.66 -21.98 -22.29
C GLU A 101 -11.56 -22.34 -20.81
N TYR A 102 -12.03 -21.43 -19.93
CA TYR A 102 -12.07 -21.68 -18.48
C TYR A 102 -13.45 -22.13 -18.04
N PRO A 103 -13.65 -23.43 -17.78
CA PRO A 103 -14.95 -23.98 -17.40
C PRO A 103 -15.21 -23.89 -15.87
N GLY A 104 -14.29 -23.33 -15.11
CA GLY A 104 -14.34 -23.24 -13.66
C GLY A 104 -13.15 -23.92 -12.98
N LEU A 105 -13.10 -23.79 -11.64
CA LEU A 105 -11.92 -24.16 -10.82
C LEU A 105 -11.56 -25.65 -10.93
N GLN A 106 -12.52 -26.54 -11.21
CA GLN A 106 -12.29 -27.98 -11.37
C GLN A 106 -11.40 -28.31 -12.59
N TRP A 107 -11.21 -27.37 -13.52
CA TRP A 107 -10.26 -27.52 -14.63
C TRP A 107 -8.83 -27.81 -14.16
N PHE A 108 -8.46 -27.32 -12.99
CA PHE A 108 -7.12 -27.50 -12.42
C PHE A 108 -6.89 -28.92 -11.86
N ASN A 109 -7.90 -29.78 -11.74
CA ASN A 109 -7.70 -31.16 -11.30
C ASN A 109 -6.74 -31.91 -12.23
N GLY A 110 -5.71 -32.51 -11.65
CA GLY A 110 -4.67 -33.23 -12.38
C GLY A 110 -3.73 -32.35 -13.22
N LYS A 111 -3.86 -31.02 -13.11
CA LYS A 111 -3.01 -30.05 -13.79
C LYS A 111 -1.77 -29.71 -12.98
N LYS A 112 -0.73 -29.29 -13.68
CA LYS A 112 0.54 -28.79 -13.14
C LYS A 112 0.48 -27.26 -13.01
N ILE A 113 0.64 -26.73 -11.82
CA ILE A 113 0.59 -25.29 -11.55
C ILE A 113 1.98 -24.84 -11.07
N ALA A 114 2.63 -23.98 -11.84
CA ALA A 114 3.90 -23.37 -11.46
C ALA A 114 3.66 -22.16 -10.52
N THR A 115 4.46 -22.05 -9.45
CA THR A 115 4.33 -20.95 -8.49
C THR A 115 5.56 -20.73 -7.65
N SER A 116 5.76 -19.49 -7.17
CA SER A 116 6.66 -19.15 -6.06
C SER A 116 5.95 -19.13 -4.70
N TYR A 117 4.63 -19.38 -4.65
CA TYR A 117 3.78 -19.33 -3.46
C TYR A 117 3.06 -20.66 -3.20
N PRO A 118 3.81 -21.76 -2.95
CA PRO A 118 3.24 -23.09 -2.80
C PRO A 118 2.35 -23.27 -1.57
N VAL A 119 2.60 -22.55 -0.48
CA VAL A 119 1.83 -22.68 0.77
C VAL A 119 0.44 -22.08 0.59
N ILE A 120 0.36 -20.85 0.09
CA ILE A 120 -0.93 -20.18 -0.19
C ILE A 120 -1.74 -21.00 -1.19
N LEU A 121 -1.11 -21.43 -2.29
CA LEU A 121 -1.78 -22.22 -3.31
C LEU A 121 -2.32 -23.55 -2.76
N ARG A 122 -1.53 -24.27 -2.00
CA ARG A 122 -1.94 -25.55 -1.40
C ARG A 122 -3.16 -25.39 -0.50
N LYS A 123 -3.17 -24.39 0.37
CA LYS A 123 -4.30 -24.09 1.25
C LYS A 123 -5.56 -23.78 0.46
N PHE A 124 -5.44 -22.96 -0.58
CA PHE A 124 -6.57 -22.62 -1.45
C PHE A 124 -7.15 -23.85 -2.16
N LEU A 125 -6.30 -24.64 -2.82
CA LEU A 125 -6.73 -25.85 -3.53
C LEU A 125 -7.42 -26.85 -2.59
N GLN A 126 -6.87 -27.03 -1.40
CA GLN A 126 -7.44 -27.89 -0.35
C GLN A 126 -8.84 -27.42 0.07
N GLN A 127 -9.02 -26.13 0.33
CA GLN A 127 -10.30 -25.53 0.69
C GLN A 127 -11.36 -25.68 -0.43
N LYS A 128 -10.91 -25.70 -1.67
CA LYS A 128 -11.78 -25.79 -2.86
C LYS A 128 -11.99 -27.25 -3.35
N GLY A 129 -11.33 -28.22 -2.72
CA GLY A 129 -11.43 -29.62 -3.13
C GLY A 129 -10.83 -29.89 -4.52
N VAL A 130 -9.79 -29.16 -4.88
CA VAL A 130 -9.07 -29.31 -6.16
C VAL A 130 -7.74 -30.03 -5.93
N GLN A 131 -7.45 -31.03 -6.75
CA GLN A 131 -6.21 -31.80 -6.71
C GLN A 131 -5.32 -31.43 -7.92
N ALA A 132 -4.31 -30.61 -7.70
CA ALA A 132 -3.34 -30.21 -8.71
C ALA A 132 -1.91 -30.51 -8.25
N GLU A 133 -1.01 -30.70 -9.20
CA GLU A 133 0.43 -30.82 -8.95
C GLU A 133 1.03 -29.41 -8.82
N ILE A 134 1.63 -29.10 -7.67
CA ILE A 134 2.29 -27.80 -7.44
C ILE A 134 3.76 -27.91 -7.83
N HIS A 135 4.15 -27.14 -8.82
CA HIS A 135 5.52 -27.06 -9.30
C HIS A 135 6.18 -25.76 -8.80
N VAL A 136 7.05 -25.90 -7.80
CA VAL A 136 7.69 -24.73 -7.15
C VAL A 136 8.85 -24.25 -8.01
N ILE A 137 8.79 -22.96 -8.38
CA ILE A 137 9.89 -22.28 -9.10
C ILE A 137 10.11 -20.89 -8.52
N THR A 138 11.35 -20.40 -8.60
CA THR A 138 11.72 -19.07 -8.12
C THR A 138 11.94 -18.12 -9.30
N GLY A 139 10.98 -17.21 -9.52
CA GLY A 139 11.03 -16.22 -10.60
C GLY A 139 10.63 -16.75 -11.98
N SER A 140 10.23 -15.85 -12.86
CA SER A 140 9.78 -16.13 -14.24
C SER A 140 8.69 -17.21 -14.35
N VAL A 141 7.78 -17.23 -13.38
CA VAL A 141 6.67 -18.19 -13.29
C VAL A 141 5.80 -18.15 -14.53
N GLU A 142 5.58 -16.96 -15.07
CA GLU A 142 4.73 -16.67 -16.24
C GLU A 142 5.20 -17.32 -17.54
N VAL A 143 6.46 -17.70 -17.63
CA VAL A 143 7.01 -18.36 -18.82
C VAL A 143 6.66 -19.86 -18.86
N SER A 144 6.37 -20.45 -17.70
CA SER A 144 6.24 -21.90 -17.51
C SER A 144 5.24 -22.59 -18.45
N PRO A 145 4.03 -22.06 -18.72
CA PRO A 145 3.11 -22.69 -19.65
C PRO A 145 3.60 -22.64 -21.09
N GLY A 146 4.24 -21.54 -21.49
CA GLY A 146 4.76 -21.36 -22.85
C GLY A 146 5.85 -22.35 -23.25
N ILE A 147 6.62 -22.84 -22.28
CA ILE A 147 7.71 -23.82 -22.48
C ILE A 147 7.30 -25.25 -22.11
N GLY A 148 6.05 -25.48 -21.75
CA GLY A 148 5.53 -26.81 -21.40
C GLY A 148 5.94 -27.34 -20.02
N LEU A 149 6.41 -26.47 -19.12
CA LEU A 149 6.80 -26.84 -17.75
C LEU A 149 5.57 -27.02 -16.84
N ALA A 150 4.51 -26.26 -17.09
CA ALA A 150 3.26 -26.34 -16.35
C ALA A 150 2.03 -26.05 -17.25
N ASP A 151 0.84 -26.45 -16.82
CA ASP A 151 -0.42 -26.16 -17.51
C ASP A 151 -0.94 -24.75 -17.19
N ALA A 152 -0.60 -24.27 -16.00
CA ALA A 152 -1.07 -22.99 -15.46
C ALA A 152 -0.06 -22.41 -14.47
N ILE A 153 -0.32 -21.19 -14.00
CA ILE A 153 0.48 -20.54 -12.98
C ILE A 153 -0.36 -20.02 -11.84
N PHE A 154 0.28 -19.85 -10.68
CA PHE A 154 -0.23 -19.08 -9.57
C PHE A 154 0.84 -18.07 -9.17
N ASP A 155 0.57 -16.80 -9.37
CA ASP A 155 1.59 -15.75 -9.19
C ASP A 155 0.98 -14.39 -8.84
N ILE A 156 1.85 -13.43 -8.51
CA ILE A 156 1.47 -12.04 -8.27
C ILE A 156 1.03 -11.37 -9.57
N VAL A 157 -0.13 -10.73 -9.49
CA VAL A 157 -0.68 -9.90 -10.55
C VAL A 157 -0.89 -8.48 -10.02
N SER A 158 -0.21 -7.52 -10.61
CA SER A 158 -0.39 -6.09 -10.35
C SER A 158 -1.29 -5.47 -11.43
N SER A 159 -0.73 -5.11 -12.57
CA SER A 159 -1.48 -4.60 -13.74
C SER A 159 -2.00 -5.71 -14.67
N GLY A 160 -1.40 -6.89 -14.62
CA GLY A 160 -1.67 -8.00 -15.54
C GLY A 160 -0.92 -7.94 -16.88
N SER A 161 -0.08 -6.92 -17.10
CA SER A 161 0.67 -6.77 -18.36
C SER A 161 1.58 -7.95 -18.65
N THR A 162 2.25 -8.51 -17.63
CA THR A 162 3.11 -9.70 -17.76
C THR A 162 2.33 -10.94 -18.22
N LEU A 163 1.11 -11.12 -17.70
CA LEU A 163 0.24 -12.22 -18.14
C LEU A 163 -0.11 -12.08 -19.62
N VAL A 164 -0.51 -10.89 -20.06
CA VAL A 164 -0.86 -10.62 -21.46
C VAL A 164 0.35 -10.87 -22.38
N SER A 165 1.54 -10.43 -22.01
CA SER A 165 2.77 -10.61 -22.77
C SER A 165 3.15 -12.09 -22.93
N ASN A 166 2.78 -12.94 -21.97
CA ASN A 166 3.01 -14.38 -21.99
C ASN A 166 1.79 -15.18 -22.47
N ARG A 167 0.78 -14.53 -23.11
CA ARG A 167 -0.44 -15.16 -23.62
C ARG A 167 -1.23 -15.90 -22.55
N LEU A 168 -1.22 -15.38 -21.31
CA LEU A 168 -1.99 -15.91 -20.19
C LEU A 168 -3.21 -15.01 -19.92
N LYS A 169 -4.21 -15.60 -19.29
CA LYS A 169 -5.37 -14.89 -18.72
C LYS A 169 -5.52 -15.26 -17.26
N GLU A 170 -5.81 -14.25 -16.45
CA GLU A 170 -6.19 -14.41 -15.06
C GLU A 170 -7.60 -15.01 -14.99
N VAL A 171 -7.80 -16.03 -14.15
CA VAL A 171 -9.08 -16.74 -14.05
C VAL A 171 -9.64 -16.77 -12.63
N GLU A 172 -8.80 -16.82 -11.60
CA GLU A 172 -9.23 -16.80 -10.21
C GLU A 172 -8.31 -15.91 -9.36
N VAL A 173 -8.88 -14.97 -8.63
CA VAL A 173 -8.15 -14.21 -7.61
C VAL A 173 -8.24 -14.95 -6.29
N VAL A 174 -7.11 -15.41 -5.78
CA VAL A 174 -7.02 -16.21 -4.55
C VAL A 174 -6.82 -15.32 -3.33
N MET A 175 -5.96 -14.32 -3.43
CA MET A 175 -5.61 -13.44 -2.33
C MET A 175 -5.33 -12.02 -2.83
N ARG A 176 -5.79 -11.00 -2.10
CA ARG A 176 -5.33 -9.63 -2.26
C ARG A 176 -4.24 -9.36 -1.24
N SER A 177 -3.24 -8.59 -1.63
CA SER A 177 -2.07 -8.30 -0.82
C SER A 177 -1.73 -6.81 -0.87
N GLU A 178 -1.23 -6.31 0.23
CA GLU A 178 -0.67 -4.97 0.39
C GLU A 178 0.56 -5.00 1.29
N ALA A 179 1.26 -3.90 1.42
CA ALA A 179 2.37 -3.77 2.35
C ALA A 179 1.89 -3.85 3.80
N LEU A 180 2.57 -4.66 4.60
CA LEU A 180 2.38 -4.79 6.04
C LEU A 180 3.60 -4.28 6.80
N LEU A 181 3.38 -3.62 7.93
CA LEU A 181 4.34 -3.51 9.00
C LEU A 181 4.10 -4.69 9.94
N ILE A 182 5.08 -5.59 10.05
CA ILE A 182 5.06 -6.71 10.96
C ILE A 182 6.04 -6.47 12.12
N GLY A 183 5.80 -7.06 13.27
CA GLY A 183 6.59 -6.89 14.47
C GLY A 183 6.96 -8.19 15.14
N ASN A 184 8.11 -8.19 15.83
CA ASN A 184 8.49 -9.27 16.73
C ASN A 184 7.61 -9.21 17.98
N LYS A 185 7.03 -10.34 18.38
CA LYS A 185 6.14 -10.45 19.55
C LYS A 185 6.82 -10.19 20.90
N GLN A 186 8.14 -10.23 20.94
CA GLN A 186 8.94 -10.09 22.18
C GLN A 186 9.73 -8.77 22.17
N MET A 187 9.11 -7.68 21.69
CA MET A 187 9.75 -6.38 21.65
C MET A 187 9.80 -5.74 23.06
N ASP A 188 10.97 -5.19 23.42
CA ASP A 188 11.17 -4.44 24.66
C ASP A 188 10.33 -3.17 24.72
N ASP A 189 9.97 -2.72 25.91
CA ASP A 189 9.10 -1.55 26.09
C ASP A 189 9.70 -0.25 25.57
N ASP A 190 11.00 -0.01 25.75
CA ASP A 190 11.72 1.14 25.14
C ASP A 190 11.58 1.18 23.61
N LYS A 191 11.53 0.03 22.95
CA LYS A 191 11.33 -0.06 21.51
C LYS A 191 9.87 0.15 21.11
N LYS A 192 8.93 -0.25 21.96
CA LYS A 192 7.50 0.02 21.77
C LYS A 192 7.20 1.52 21.78
N GLU A 193 7.84 2.29 22.67
CA GLU A 193 7.71 3.75 22.66
C GLU A 193 8.16 4.37 21.33
N VAL A 194 9.29 3.89 20.79
CA VAL A 194 9.77 4.33 19.47
C VAL A 194 8.80 3.91 18.36
N LEU A 195 8.22 2.71 18.46
CA LEU A 195 7.21 2.24 17.51
C LEU A 195 5.95 3.11 17.55
N GLU A 196 5.46 3.48 18.72
CA GLU A 196 4.29 4.36 18.87
C GLU A 196 4.52 5.72 18.19
N GLU A 197 5.69 6.33 18.41
CA GLU A 197 6.09 7.58 17.74
C GLU A 197 6.20 7.40 16.21
N LEU A 198 6.77 6.28 15.74
CA LEU A 198 6.83 5.94 14.32
C LEU A 198 5.42 5.83 13.71
N LEU A 199 4.53 5.09 14.37
CA LEU A 199 3.15 4.90 13.93
C LEU A 199 2.37 6.21 13.93
N PHE A 200 2.59 7.09 14.91
CA PHE A 200 1.99 8.41 14.96
C PHE A 200 2.39 9.24 13.72
N ARG A 201 3.68 9.28 13.37
CA ARG A 201 4.18 10.01 12.20
C ARG A 201 3.64 9.42 10.89
N MET A 202 3.70 8.10 10.72
CA MET A 202 3.12 7.42 9.56
C MET A 202 1.61 7.66 9.43
N ASN A 203 0.89 7.70 10.55
CA ASN A 203 -0.55 8.00 10.54
C ASN A 203 -0.84 9.43 10.11
N ALA A 204 -0.03 10.40 10.55
CA ALA A 204 -0.19 11.80 10.16
C ALA A 204 -0.01 11.98 8.63
N VAL A 205 0.95 11.28 8.02
CA VAL A 205 1.16 11.23 6.58
C VAL A 205 -0.04 10.60 5.88
N LYS A 206 -0.44 9.40 6.32
CA LYS A 206 -1.56 8.65 5.72
C LYS A 206 -2.90 9.37 5.83
N THR A 207 -3.13 10.09 6.93
CA THR A 207 -4.35 10.89 7.12
C THR A 207 -4.40 12.09 6.18
N ALA A 208 -3.24 12.63 5.80
CA ALA A 208 -3.12 13.73 4.84
C ALA A 208 -3.21 13.27 3.36
N GLU A 209 -2.97 11.98 3.09
CA GLU A 209 -3.06 11.41 1.74
C GLU A 209 -4.43 11.72 1.13
N ASP A 210 -4.44 12.18 -0.12
CA ASP A 210 -5.66 12.62 -0.84
C ASP A 210 -6.40 13.81 -0.23
N LYS A 211 -5.93 14.42 0.86
CA LYS A 211 -6.50 15.65 1.42
C LYS A 211 -5.87 16.88 0.81
N LYS A 212 -6.71 17.88 0.58
CA LYS A 212 -6.28 19.19 0.08
C LYS A 212 -6.79 20.28 1.00
N TYR A 213 -5.93 21.25 1.26
CA TYR A 213 -6.36 22.50 1.88
C TYR A 213 -6.87 23.43 0.78
N VAL A 214 -8.15 23.73 0.84
CA VAL A 214 -8.82 24.57 -0.16
C VAL A 214 -9.15 25.93 0.48
N LEU A 215 -8.69 26.98 -0.20
CA LEU A 215 -8.99 28.37 0.13
C LEU A 215 -9.69 29.00 -1.06
N MET A 216 -10.71 29.82 -0.82
CA MET A 216 -11.43 30.54 -1.85
C MET A 216 -11.97 31.86 -1.32
N ASN A 217 -12.13 32.84 -2.20
CA ASN A 217 -12.88 34.05 -1.93
C ASN A 217 -14.34 33.81 -2.28
N ALA A 218 -15.26 34.27 -1.43
CA ALA A 218 -16.69 34.05 -1.57
C ALA A 218 -17.49 35.31 -1.26
N PRO A 219 -18.57 35.61 -1.99
CA PRO A 219 -19.50 36.69 -1.62
C PRO A 219 -20.23 36.30 -0.32
N LYS A 220 -20.27 37.21 0.65
CA LYS A 220 -20.91 36.98 1.96
C LYS A 220 -22.39 36.61 1.84
N GLU A 221 -23.09 37.14 0.85
CA GLU A 221 -24.48 36.80 0.59
C GLU A 221 -24.73 35.36 0.18
N LYS A 222 -23.69 34.67 -0.41
CA LYS A 222 -23.73 33.28 -0.82
C LYS A 222 -23.03 32.32 0.17
N LEU A 223 -22.52 32.84 1.28
CA LEU A 223 -21.69 32.07 2.19
C LEU A 223 -22.39 30.80 2.71
N ASN A 224 -23.67 30.92 3.12
CA ASN A 224 -24.42 29.76 3.63
C ASN A 224 -24.63 28.68 2.57
N GLU A 225 -24.88 29.08 1.32
CA GLU A 225 -25.02 28.14 0.20
C GLU A 225 -23.67 27.46 -0.12
N ILE A 226 -22.57 28.22 -0.06
CA ILE A 226 -21.20 27.69 -0.25
C ILE A 226 -20.86 26.72 0.88
N ILE A 227 -21.09 27.07 2.13
CA ILE A 227 -20.85 26.18 3.30
C ILE A 227 -21.65 24.88 3.18
N ALA A 228 -22.89 24.94 2.70
CA ALA A 228 -23.74 23.75 2.53
C ALA A 228 -23.21 22.78 1.46
N VAL A 229 -22.41 23.25 0.50
CA VAL A 229 -21.76 22.43 -0.52
C VAL A 229 -20.43 21.83 -0.03
N LEU A 230 -19.78 22.49 0.95
CA LEU A 230 -18.48 22.10 1.46
C LEU A 230 -18.63 21.04 2.58
N PRO A 231 -18.31 19.78 2.34
CA PRO A 231 -18.23 18.77 3.39
C PRO A 231 -16.92 18.96 4.17
N GLY A 232 -16.86 19.93 5.04
CA GLY A 232 -15.70 20.16 5.90
C GLY A 232 -15.65 19.18 7.06
N MET A 233 -14.47 19.00 7.70
CA MET A 233 -14.26 18.08 8.85
C MET A 233 -15.13 18.44 10.06
N LYS A 234 -15.33 19.73 10.32
CA LYS A 234 -16.28 20.25 11.31
C LYS A 234 -17.04 21.42 10.70
N SER A 235 -16.33 22.47 10.33
CA SER A 235 -16.84 23.70 9.76
C SER A 235 -15.72 24.39 9.00
N PRO A 236 -16.00 25.07 7.87
CA PRO A 236 -14.99 25.90 7.22
C PRO A 236 -14.60 27.07 8.14
N THR A 237 -13.36 27.52 8.01
CA THR A 237 -12.93 28.79 8.61
C THR A 237 -13.33 29.91 7.66
N VAL A 238 -13.96 30.96 8.19
CA VAL A 238 -14.39 32.12 7.41
C VAL A 238 -13.70 33.37 7.95
N MET A 239 -13.00 34.10 7.08
CA MET A 239 -12.33 35.36 7.42
C MET A 239 -12.83 36.50 6.54
N PRO A 240 -13.05 37.72 7.09
CA PRO A 240 -13.42 38.88 6.28
C PRO A 240 -12.27 39.26 5.34
N LEU A 241 -12.59 39.66 4.11
CA LEU A 241 -11.64 40.32 3.22
C LEU A 241 -11.68 41.83 3.41
N ALA A 242 -10.63 42.52 2.97
CA ALA A 242 -10.60 44.00 2.94
C ALA A 242 -11.67 44.58 2.04
N GLN A 243 -12.08 43.83 1.00
CA GLN A 243 -13.20 44.20 0.14
C GLN A 243 -14.51 43.91 0.85
N GLU A 244 -15.33 44.93 1.01
CA GLU A 244 -16.67 44.83 1.61
C GLU A 244 -17.56 43.86 0.81
N GLY A 245 -18.38 43.08 1.52
CA GLY A 245 -19.23 42.05 0.89
C GLY A 245 -18.55 40.74 0.56
N TRP A 246 -17.24 40.60 0.80
CA TRP A 246 -16.46 39.39 0.52
C TRP A 246 -15.84 38.76 1.77
N CYS A 247 -15.63 37.46 1.72
CA CYS A 247 -14.91 36.71 2.74
C CYS A 247 -14.00 35.64 2.11
N SER A 248 -13.00 35.22 2.84
CA SER A 248 -12.20 34.04 2.52
C SER A 248 -12.73 32.84 3.28
N VAL A 249 -12.91 31.73 2.56
CA VAL A 249 -13.40 30.46 3.11
C VAL A 249 -12.30 29.41 2.97
N HIS A 250 -11.93 28.77 4.09
CA HIS A 250 -10.87 27.77 4.15
C HIS A 250 -11.44 26.44 4.63
N THR A 251 -11.06 25.35 3.98
CA THR A 251 -11.53 24.01 4.36
C THR A 251 -10.54 22.94 3.93
N VAL A 252 -10.69 21.74 4.48
CA VAL A 252 -9.98 20.54 4.06
C VAL A 252 -10.95 19.60 3.39
N LEU A 253 -10.62 19.14 2.18
CA LEU A 253 -11.44 18.25 1.35
C LEU A 253 -10.61 17.12 0.78
N ASP A 254 -11.26 16.00 0.47
CA ASP A 254 -10.70 14.99 -0.41
C ASP A 254 -10.57 15.56 -1.84
N GLU A 255 -9.48 15.24 -2.52
CA GLU A 255 -9.24 15.73 -3.90
C GLU A 255 -10.37 15.32 -4.86
N GLN A 256 -10.85 14.08 -4.76
CA GLN A 256 -11.98 13.64 -5.57
C GLN A 256 -13.22 14.50 -5.29
N ARG A 257 -13.52 14.75 -4.03
CA ARG A 257 -14.67 15.56 -3.62
C ARG A 257 -14.57 17.01 -4.12
N PHE A 258 -13.36 17.58 -4.12
CA PHE A 258 -13.11 18.91 -4.68
C PHE A 258 -13.56 18.98 -6.14
N TRP A 259 -13.16 18.02 -6.98
CA TRP A 259 -13.53 18.01 -8.38
C TRP A 259 -15.04 17.84 -8.62
N GLU A 260 -15.75 17.14 -7.74
CA GLU A 260 -17.21 16.98 -7.81
C GLU A 260 -17.97 18.30 -7.54
N ILE A 261 -17.42 19.17 -6.67
CA ILE A 261 -18.15 20.36 -6.17
C ILE A 261 -17.67 21.69 -6.78
N ILE A 262 -16.49 21.72 -7.43
CA ILE A 262 -15.87 22.95 -7.92
C ILE A 262 -16.79 23.75 -8.87
N GLY A 263 -17.53 23.07 -9.74
CA GLY A 263 -18.49 23.71 -10.64
C GLY A 263 -19.61 24.42 -9.89
N LYS A 264 -20.11 23.84 -8.79
CA LYS A 264 -21.14 24.46 -7.93
C LYS A 264 -20.59 25.66 -7.20
N LEU A 265 -19.38 25.56 -6.64
CA LEU A 265 -18.72 26.66 -5.93
C LEU A 265 -18.52 27.88 -6.86
N LYS A 266 -18.04 27.66 -8.08
CA LYS A 266 -17.93 28.71 -9.09
C LYS A 266 -19.29 29.32 -9.47
N GLY A 267 -20.32 28.51 -9.61
CA GLY A 267 -21.70 28.96 -9.88
C GLY A 267 -22.29 29.82 -8.75
N LEU A 268 -21.83 29.63 -7.50
CA LEU A 268 -22.19 30.44 -6.33
C LEU A 268 -21.32 31.69 -6.19
N GLY A 269 -20.43 31.96 -7.13
CA GLY A 269 -19.59 33.16 -7.17
C GLY A 269 -18.25 32.99 -6.41
N ALA A 270 -17.86 31.76 -6.05
CA ALA A 270 -16.53 31.54 -5.47
C ALA A 270 -15.45 31.77 -6.53
N GLU A 271 -14.40 32.51 -6.17
CA GLU A 271 -13.28 32.86 -7.01
C GLU A 271 -11.93 32.80 -6.25
N GLY A 272 -10.83 32.98 -6.98
CA GLY A 272 -9.49 32.91 -6.35
C GLY A 272 -9.23 31.59 -5.61
N ILE A 273 -9.73 30.48 -6.17
CA ILE A 273 -9.69 29.16 -5.52
C ILE A 273 -8.28 28.59 -5.59
N LEU A 274 -7.66 28.36 -4.43
CA LEU A 274 -6.36 27.72 -4.29
C LEU A 274 -6.54 26.33 -3.67
N VAL A 275 -5.78 25.37 -4.19
CA VAL A 275 -5.78 23.99 -3.73
C VAL A 275 -4.35 23.60 -3.40
N LEU A 276 -4.06 23.36 -2.13
CA LEU A 276 -2.71 23.05 -1.64
C LEU A 276 -2.66 21.63 -1.12
N PRO A 277 -1.59 20.88 -1.39
CA PRO A 277 -1.37 19.57 -0.76
C PRO A 277 -1.17 19.74 0.75
N ILE A 278 -1.61 18.76 1.52
CA ILE A 278 -1.35 18.66 2.96
C ILE A 278 -0.31 17.56 3.13
N GLU A 279 0.83 17.87 3.75
CA GLU A 279 1.89 16.89 3.98
C GLU A 279 1.58 15.97 5.17
N LYS A 280 1.02 16.53 6.23
CA LYS A 280 0.73 15.81 7.47
C LYS A 280 -0.57 16.32 8.08
N MET A 281 -1.36 15.41 8.65
CA MET A 281 -2.63 15.76 9.27
C MET A 281 -2.86 14.90 10.52
N ILE A 282 -3.13 15.56 11.64
CA ILE A 282 -3.45 14.92 12.92
C ILE A 282 -4.92 15.23 13.23
N VAL A 283 -5.71 14.19 13.52
CA VAL A 283 -7.16 14.27 13.75
C VAL A 283 -7.48 13.90 15.18
#